data_29a8a73cec276f5949ee49621d6a6a9a
#
_entry.id   29a8a73cec276f5949ee49621d6a6a9a
#
_cell.length_a   1.000
_cell.length_b   1.000
_cell.length_c   1.000
_cell.angle_alpha   90.00
_cell.angle_beta   90.00
_cell.angle_gamma   90.00
#
_symmetry.space_group_name_H-M   'P 1'
#
loop_
_entity.id
_entity.type
_entity.pdbx_description
1 polymer ?
#
loop_
_entity_poly.entity_id
_entity_poly.type
_entity_poly.pdbx_seq_one_letter_code
_entity_poly.pdbx_strand_id
1 'polypeptide(L)'
;MEVNFWHSNLFQTLVMVLSVIITIFTALYNIHSHKKKEIRNAVMILMLQIKDIEKNIEYLLSEGLSNGAIQETSIHYSTVIFEENNWNKYSHCIVGNISQEAFEMIDNFFKVAQRIREQQIYIKQKSLMATDNKAMYYYSAMYNKLVIEKESEETVESLRDRFNKINIPPYIPVESFLGLEKTLKQYHKITDGVAYNELKTIAKKNNG
;
A
#
# COMPACT_ATOMS: atom_id res chain seq x y z
N MET A 1 -47.75 50.55 36.72
CA MET A 1 -46.61 49.63 37.04
C MET A 1 -46.35 48.85 35.80
N GLU A 2 -45.44 49.25 34.97
CA GLU A 2 -44.91 48.36 33.89
C GLU A 2 -43.97 47.34 34.52
N VAL A 3 -44.42 46.10 34.60
CA VAL A 3 -43.56 45.02 35.03
C VAL A 3 -42.48 44.86 33.93
N ASN A 4 -41.24 45.22 34.26
CA ASN A 4 -40.11 45.07 33.36
C ASN A 4 -39.92 43.59 33.07
N PHE A 5 -40.61 43.08 32.04
CA PHE A 5 -40.58 41.68 31.58
C PHE A 5 -39.17 41.15 31.43
N TRP A 6 -38.24 42.01 30.98
CA TRP A 6 -36.83 41.66 30.77
C TRP A 6 -36.06 41.33 32.06
N HIS A 7 -36.55 41.75 33.24
CA HIS A 7 -35.94 41.44 34.55
C HIS A 7 -36.69 40.35 35.31
N SER A 8 -37.70 39.73 34.69
CA SER A 8 -38.41 38.62 35.36
C SER A 8 -37.55 37.38 35.40
N ASN A 9 -37.56 36.64 36.52
CA ASN A 9 -36.87 35.35 36.67
C ASN A 9 -37.29 34.35 35.58
N LEU A 10 -38.50 34.46 35.09
CA LEU A 10 -39.06 33.63 34.00
C LEU A 10 -38.33 33.87 32.67
N PHE A 11 -38.07 35.13 32.32
CA PHE A 11 -37.32 35.47 31.09
C PHE A 11 -35.88 34.99 31.15
N GLN A 12 -35.20 35.17 32.28
CA GLN A 12 -33.84 34.69 32.49
C GLN A 12 -33.75 33.18 32.37
N THR A 13 -34.72 32.45 32.99
CA THR A 13 -34.79 30.97 32.88
C THR A 13 -35.00 30.54 31.44
N LEU A 14 -35.86 31.22 30.69
CA LEU A 14 -36.14 30.93 29.29
C LEU A 14 -34.89 31.12 28.40
N VAL A 15 -34.15 32.20 28.62
CA VAL A 15 -32.87 32.46 27.92
C VAL A 15 -31.84 31.42 28.26
N MET A 16 -31.73 30.99 29.51
CA MET A 16 -30.81 29.89 29.90
C MET A 16 -31.18 28.60 29.20
N VAL A 17 -32.44 28.20 29.17
CA VAL A 17 -32.89 26.97 28.51
C VAL A 17 -32.60 27.01 27.00
N LEU A 18 -32.88 28.16 26.35
CA LEU A 18 -32.57 28.34 24.92
C LEU A 18 -31.06 28.26 24.66
N SER A 19 -30.22 28.85 25.48
CA SER A 19 -28.78 28.81 25.31
C SER A 19 -28.23 27.39 25.44
N VAL A 20 -28.74 26.58 26.36
CA VAL A 20 -28.38 25.15 26.50
C VAL A 20 -28.80 24.37 25.27
N ILE A 21 -30.02 24.57 24.76
CA ILE A 21 -30.50 23.90 23.56
C ILE A 21 -29.61 24.22 22.35
N ILE A 22 -29.30 25.53 22.12
CA ILE A 22 -28.40 25.94 21.02
C ILE A 22 -27.04 25.32 21.18
N THR A 23 -26.48 25.26 22.37
CA THR A 23 -25.17 24.64 22.64
C THR A 23 -25.17 23.15 22.27
N ILE A 24 -26.22 22.41 22.67
CA ILE A 24 -26.35 20.98 22.34
C ILE A 24 -26.47 20.80 20.83
N PHE A 25 -27.30 21.57 20.14
CA PHE A 25 -27.43 21.49 18.68
C PHE A 25 -26.11 21.80 17.96
N THR A 26 -25.39 22.82 18.40
CA THR A 26 -24.08 23.18 17.84
C THR A 26 -23.06 22.08 18.05
N ALA A 27 -23.03 21.46 19.24
CA ALA A 27 -22.15 20.34 19.53
C ALA A 27 -22.45 19.12 18.67
N LEU A 28 -23.72 18.73 18.53
CA LEU A 28 -24.15 17.62 17.67
C LEU A 28 -23.84 17.88 16.20
N TYR A 29 -24.07 19.11 15.72
CA TYR A 29 -23.73 19.50 14.35
C TYR A 29 -22.22 19.39 14.10
N ASN A 30 -21.39 19.87 15.02
CA ASN A 30 -19.93 19.80 14.92
C ASN A 30 -19.45 18.35 14.89
N ILE A 31 -19.95 17.50 15.79
CA ILE A 31 -19.60 16.06 15.82
C ILE A 31 -19.96 15.40 14.48
N HIS A 32 -21.16 15.66 13.97
CA HIS A 32 -21.62 15.09 12.71
C HIS A 32 -20.77 15.58 11.51
N SER A 33 -20.46 16.88 11.47
CA SER A 33 -19.60 17.48 10.45
C SER A 33 -18.18 16.90 10.49
N HIS A 34 -17.59 16.73 11.67
CA HIS A 34 -16.27 16.12 11.83
C HIS A 34 -16.24 14.67 11.34
N LYS A 35 -17.21 13.85 11.72
CA LYS A 35 -17.33 12.47 11.24
C LYS A 35 -17.41 12.38 9.72
N LYS A 36 -18.20 13.25 9.08
CA LYS A 36 -18.27 13.29 7.62
C LYS A 36 -16.94 13.63 6.95
N LYS A 37 -16.20 14.60 7.50
CA LYS A 37 -14.86 14.95 7.01
C LYS A 37 -13.87 13.81 7.17
N GLU A 38 -13.91 13.12 8.29
CA GLU A 38 -13.06 11.96 8.56
C GLU A 38 -13.29 10.82 7.55
N ILE A 39 -14.56 10.45 7.33
CA ILE A 39 -14.93 9.44 6.33
C ILE A 39 -14.45 9.84 4.93
N ARG A 40 -14.67 11.09 4.55
CA ARG A 40 -14.22 11.60 3.24
C ARG A 40 -12.71 11.51 3.09
N ASN A 41 -11.95 11.94 4.09
CA ASN A 41 -10.48 11.88 4.06
C ASN A 41 -9.99 10.43 3.97
N ALA A 42 -10.57 9.53 4.76
CA ALA A 42 -10.29 8.11 4.70
C ALA A 42 -10.53 7.54 3.29
N VAL A 43 -11.68 7.85 2.69
CA VAL A 43 -12.03 7.44 1.34
C VAL A 43 -11.03 8.00 0.30
N MET A 44 -10.65 9.27 0.40
CA MET A 44 -9.67 9.85 -0.52
C MET A 44 -8.32 9.17 -0.44
N ILE A 45 -7.84 8.89 0.77
CA ILE A 45 -6.58 8.16 1.00
C ILE A 45 -6.65 6.77 0.37
N LEU A 46 -7.75 6.04 0.59
CA LEU A 46 -7.93 4.72 0.01
C LEU A 46 -8.02 4.74 -1.51
N MET A 47 -8.71 5.71 -2.09
CA MET A 47 -8.79 5.86 -3.54
C MET A 47 -7.43 6.14 -4.18
N LEU A 48 -6.59 6.96 -3.54
CA LEU A 48 -5.22 7.18 -3.99
C LEU A 48 -4.40 5.91 -3.90
N GLN A 49 -4.46 5.23 -2.75
CA GLN A 49 -3.72 3.98 -2.57
C GLN A 49 -4.15 2.89 -3.56
N ILE A 50 -5.44 2.74 -3.84
CA ILE A 50 -5.94 1.79 -4.86
C ILE A 50 -5.28 2.07 -6.21
N LYS A 51 -5.23 3.33 -6.66
CA LYS A 51 -4.59 3.69 -7.93
C LYS A 51 -3.09 3.38 -7.94
N ASP A 52 -2.40 3.67 -6.85
CA ASP A 52 -0.96 3.40 -6.75
C ASP A 52 -0.69 1.89 -6.75
N ILE A 53 -1.50 1.11 -6.04
CA ILE A 53 -1.45 -0.35 -6.05
C ILE A 53 -1.67 -0.88 -7.47
N GLU A 54 -2.71 -0.44 -8.16
CA GLU A 54 -3.00 -0.86 -9.53
C GLU A 54 -1.83 -0.56 -10.47
N LYS A 55 -1.29 0.65 -10.42
CA LYS A 55 -0.13 1.05 -11.23
C LYS A 55 1.08 0.16 -10.96
N ASN A 56 1.37 -0.13 -9.68
CA ASN A 56 2.52 -0.97 -9.31
C ASN A 56 2.31 -2.44 -9.71
N ILE A 57 1.09 -2.96 -9.63
CA ILE A 57 0.77 -4.31 -10.09
C ILE A 57 0.83 -4.39 -11.63
N GLU A 58 0.32 -3.39 -12.34
CA GLU A 58 0.43 -3.31 -13.81
C GLU A 58 1.90 -3.32 -14.25
N TYR A 59 2.78 -2.61 -13.54
CA TYR A 59 4.23 -2.68 -13.79
C TYR A 59 4.78 -4.10 -13.57
N LEU A 60 4.39 -4.79 -12.50
CA LEU A 60 4.83 -6.16 -12.27
C LEU A 60 4.32 -7.14 -13.33
N LEU A 61 3.14 -6.91 -13.87
CA LEU A 61 2.57 -7.73 -14.95
C LEU A 61 3.31 -7.51 -16.27
N SER A 62 3.71 -6.27 -16.58
CA SER A 62 4.40 -5.95 -17.84
C SER A 62 5.88 -6.26 -17.80
N GLU A 63 6.58 -5.86 -16.74
CA GLU A 63 8.03 -5.92 -16.64
C GLU A 63 8.53 -7.04 -15.74
N GLY A 64 7.74 -7.43 -14.74
CA GLY A 64 8.08 -8.48 -13.77
C GLY A 64 7.82 -9.89 -14.29
N LEU A 65 6.96 -10.04 -15.30
CA LEU A 65 6.66 -11.31 -15.95
C LEU A 65 6.93 -11.18 -17.46
N SER A 66 7.86 -11.96 -17.98
CA SER A 66 8.12 -12.05 -19.43
C SER A 66 7.98 -13.50 -19.87
N ASN A 67 7.09 -13.76 -20.82
CA ASN A 67 6.80 -15.10 -21.34
C ASN A 67 6.44 -16.13 -20.24
N GLY A 68 5.73 -15.69 -19.20
CA GLY A 68 5.36 -16.54 -18.06
C GLY A 68 6.50 -16.81 -17.08
N ALA A 69 7.68 -16.24 -17.28
CA ALA A 69 8.81 -16.35 -16.36
C ALA A 69 8.99 -15.05 -15.55
N ILE A 70 9.36 -15.22 -14.28
CA ILE A 70 9.64 -14.09 -13.39
C ILE A 70 10.96 -13.44 -13.79
N GLN A 71 10.89 -12.10 -13.99
CA GLN A 71 12.05 -11.27 -14.24
C GLN A 71 12.56 -10.68 -12.91
N GLU A 72 13.51 -11.37 -12.30
CA GLU A 72 14.01 -11.07 -10.96
C GLU A 72 14.58 -9.66 -10.84
N THR A 73 15.33 -9.24 -11.83
CA THR A 73 15.92 -7.88 -11.88
C THR A 73 14.84 -6.81 -11.88
N SER A 74 13.81 -6.98 -12.71
CA SER A 74 12.68 -6.03 -12.78
C SER A 74 11.91 -5.99 -11.47
N ILE A 75 11.69 -7.15 -10.83
CA ILE A 75 11.05 -7.20 -9.52
C ILE A 75 11.92 -6.58 -8.44
N HIS A 76 13.24 -6.82 -8.47
CA HIS A 76 14.17 -6.24 -7.51
C HIS A 76 14.12 -4.69 -7.52
N TYR A 77 14.12 -4.09 -8.69
CA TYR A 77 14.09 -2.63 -8.84
C TYR A 77 12.68 -2.02 -8.83
N SER A 78 11.63 -2.82 -8.85
CA SER A 78 10.27 -2.32 -8.80
C SER A 78 9.96 -1.61 -7.47
N THR A 79 9.04 -0.65 -7.49
CA THR A 79 8.48 -0.06 -6.27
C THR A 79 7.66 -1.11 -5.52
N VAL A 80 7.74 -1.12 -4.19
CA VAL A 80 6.88 -1.97 -3.36
C VAL A 80 5.42 -1.57 -3.59
N ILE A 81 4.53 -2.57 -3.66
CA ILE A 81 3.11 -2.36 -3.99
C ILE A 81 2.49 -1.28 -3.09
N PHE A 82 2.78 -1.32 -1.79
CA PHE A 82 2.47 -0.27 -0.81
C PHE A 82 3.29 -0.50 0.46
N GLU A 83 3.54 0.55 1.22
CA GLU A 83 4.25 0.46 2.50
C GLU A 83 3.30 0.06 3.63
N GLU A 84 2.22 0.82 3.82
CA GLU A 84 1.18 0.58 4.82
C GLU A 84 -0.14 0.18 4.17
N ASN A 85 -0.86 -0.75 4.78
CA ASN A 85 -2.20 -1.12 4.33
C ASN A 85 -3.25 -0.18 4.95
N ASN A 86 -3.59 0.87 4.22
CA ASN A 86 -4.58 1.86 4.67
C ASN A 86 -5.99 1.27 4.78
N TRP A 87 -6.29 0.16 4.10
CA TRP A 87 -7.57 -0.54 4.27
C TRP A 87 -7.76 -1.01 5.71
N ASN A 88 -6.75 -1.63 6.30
CA ASN A 88 -6.80 -2.06 7.70
C ASN A 88 -7.06 -0.89 8.66
N LYS A 89 -6.56 0.30 8.31
CA LYS A 89 -6.70 1.50 9.13
C LYS A 89 -8.06 2.18 8.99
N TYR A 90 -8.62 2.21 7.79
CA TYR A 90 -9.77 3.05 7.47
C TYR A 90 -11.06 2.30 7.08
N SER A 91 -11.03 0.96 6.91
CA SER A 91 -12.20 0.18 6.53
C SER A 91 -13.39 0.36 7.46
N HIS A 92 -13.14 0.46 8.77
CA HIS A 92 -14.17 0.68 9.79
C HIS A 92 -14.91 2.02 9.63
N CYS A 93 -14.28 3.04 9.06
CA CYS A 93 -14.92 4.34 8.79
C CYS A 93 -15.93 4.26 7.64
N ILE A 94 -15.79 3.27 6.75
CA ILE A 94 -16.53 3.20 5.49
C ILE A 94 -17.64 2.14 5.52
N VAL A 95 -17.53 1.15 6.38
CA VAL A 95 -18.41 -0.05 6.44
C VAL A 95 -19.90 0.28 6.39
N GLY A 96 -20.35 1.38 6.92
CA GLY A 96 -21.77 1.79 6.87
C GLY A 96 -22.12 2.75 5.73
N ASN A 97 -21.18 3.06 4.84
CA ASN A 97 -21.34 4.10 3.81
C ASN A 97 -21.28 3.57 2.38
N ILE A 98 -20.95 2.31 2.20
CA ILE A 98 -20.92 1.58 0.92
C ILE A 98 -21.73 0.30 1.04
N SER A 99 -22.11 -0.26 -0.10
CA SER A 99 -22.80 -1.56 -0.13
C SER A 99 -21.88 -2.68 0.38
N GLN A 100 -22.49 -3.75 0.91
CA GLN A 100 -21.73 -4.91 1.36
C GLN A 100 -20.90 -5.51 0.22
N GLU A 101 -21.46 -5.59 -0.99
CA GLU A 101 -20.77 -6.09 -2.18
C GLU A 101 -19.52 -5.25 -2.50
N ALA A 102 -19.64 -3.91 -2.48
CA ALA A 102 -18.53 -3.00 -2.71
C ALA A 102 -17.45 -3.15 -1.62
N PHE A 103 -17.87 -3.31 -0.36
CA PHE A 103 -16.94 -3.55 0.75
C PHE A 103 -16.13 -4.84 0.55
N GLU A 104 -16.81 -5.94 0.22
CA GLU A 104 -16.17 -7.24 -0.02
C GLU A 104 -15.20 -7.20 -1.22
N MET A 105 -15.58 -6.49 -2.30
CA MET A 105 -14.69 -6.30 -3.46
C MET A 105 -13.42 -5.55 -3.10
N ILE A 106 -13.52 -4.46 -2.34
CA ILE A 106 -12.36 -3.67 -1.91
C ILE A 106 -11.50 -4.48 -0.93
N ASP A 107 -12.11 -5.18 0.01
CA ASP A 107 -11.42 -6.03 0.97
C ASP A 107 -10.63 -7.14 0.26
N ASN A 108 -11.24 -7.82 -0.70
CA ASN A 108 -10.57 -8.83 -1.51
C ASN A 108 -9.42 -8.25 -2.34
N PHE A 109 -9.60 -7.06 -2.93
CA PHE A 109 -8.55 -6.34 -3.65
C PHE A 109 -7.32 -6.11 -2.76
N PHE A 110 -7.52 -5.58 -1.55
CA PHE A 110 -6.41 -5.34 -0.62
C PHE A 110 -5.76 -6.64 -0.11
N LYS A 111 -6.54 -7.72 0.07
CA LYS A 111 -6.00 -9.05 0.41
C LYS A 111 -5.11 -9.62 -0.70
N VAL A 112 -5.53 -9.50 -1.96
CA VAL A 112 -4.72 -9.93 -3.11
C VAL A 112 -3.46 -9.07 -3.23
N ALA A 113 -3.60 -7.74 -3.14
CA ALA A 113 -2.47 -6.81 -3.17
C ALA A 113 -1.47 -7.08 -2.03
N GLN A 114 -1.94 -7.41 -0.83
CA GLN A 114 -1.07 -7.80 0.30
C GLN A 114 -0.26 -9.06 -0.01
N ARG A 115 -0.87 -10.09 -0.59
CA ARG A 115 -0.16 -11.31 -1.00
C ARG A 115 0.91 -11.02 -2.06
N ILE A 116 0.59 -10.19 -3.06
CA ILE A 116 1.54 -9.78 -4.09
C ILE A 116 2.73 -9.04 -3.45
N ARG A 117 2.45 -8.11 -2.54
CA ARG A 117 3.48 -7.37 -1.79
C ARG A 117 4.41 -8.30 -1.02
N GLU A 118 3.88 -9.25 -0.29
CA GLU A 118 4.66 -10.21 0.50
C GLU A 118 5.58 -11.04 -0.41
N GLN A 119 5.07 -11.53 -1.53
CA GLN A 119 5.83 -12.27 -2.52
C GLN A 119 6.91 -11.40 -3.18
N GLN A 120 6.59 -10.16 -3.53
CA GLN A 120 7.54 -9.18 -4.08
C GLN A 120 8.68 -8.91 -3.10
N ILE A 121 8.39 -8.66 -1.82
CA ILE A 121 9.40 -8.42 -0.79
C ILE A 121 10.29 -9.64 -0.61
N TYR A 122 9.70 -10.85 -0.59
CA TYR A 122 10.45 -12.08 -0.48
C TYR A 122 11.44 -12.26 -1.65
N ILE A 123 11.00 -12.01 -2.89
CA ILE A 123 11.85 -12.08 -4.07
C ILE A 123 13.00 -11.06 -3.98
N LYS A 124 12.71 -9.81 -3.59
CA LYS A 124 13.71 -8.77 -3.38
C LYS A 124 14.77 -9.19 -2.36
N GLN A 125 14.37 -9.75 -1.23
CA GLN A 125 15.27 -10.22 -0.18
C GLN A 125 16.15 -11.37 -0.68
N LYS A 126 15.57 -12.35 -1.38
CA LYS A 126 16.32 -13.47 -1.95
C LYS A 126 17.32 -13.02 -3.01
N SER A 127 16.93 -12.09 -3.86
CA SER A 127 17.80 -11.47 -4.87
C SER A 127 18.99 -10.76 -4.22
N LEU A 128 18.74 -9.99 -3.15
CA LEU A 128 19.80 -9.31 -2.39
C LEU A 128 20.76 -10.31 -1.75
N MET A 129 20.24 -11.31 -1.03
CA MET A 129 21.06 -12.36 -0.40
C MET A 129 21.91 -13.11 -1.42
N ALA A 130 21.38 -13.39 -2.59
CA ALA A 130 22.13 -14.09 -3.63
C ALA A 130 23.25 -13.20 -4.21
N THR A 131 23.01 -11.92 -4.35
CA THR A 131 24.05 -10.95 -4.74
C THR A 131 25.15 -10.86 -3.69
N ASP A 132 24.81 -10.82 -2.41
CA ASP A 132 25.78 -10.82 -1.31
C ASP A 132 26.60 -12.11 -1.30
N ASN A 133 25.96 -13.28 -1.43
CA ASN A 133 26.64 -14.57 -1.50
C ASN A 133 27.59 -14.63 -2.70
N LYS A 134 27.17 -14.11 -3.85
CA LYS A 134 28.01 -14.02 -5.04
C LYS A 134 29.23 -13.13 -4.80
N ALA A 135 29.05 -11.98 -4.16
CA ALA A 135 30.13 -11.06 -3.80
C ALA A 135 31.11 -11.72 -2.82
N MET A 136 30.61 -12.39 -1.78
CA MET A 136 31.44 -13.12 -0.80
C MET A 136 32.27 -14.23 -1.44
N TYR A 137 31.67 -15.00 -2.34
CA TYR A 137 32.37 -16.02 -3.09
C TYR A 137 33.50 -15.42 -3.94
N TYR A 138 33.24 -14.32 -4.64
CA TYR A 138 34.24 -13.61 -5.43
C TYR A 138 35.40 -13.10 -4.58
N TYR A 139 35.11 -12.42 -3.46
CA TYR A 139 36.17 -11.92 -2.54
C TYR A 139 36.99 -13.07 -1.94
N SER A 140 36.35 -14.18 -1.57
CA SER A 140 37.06 -15.35 -1.07
C SER A 140 37.99 -15.96 -2.12
N ALA A 141 37.50 -16.08 -3.36
CA ALA A 141 38.32 -16.57 -4.46
C ALA A 141 39.51 -15.65 -4.79
N MET A 142 39.29 -14.33 -4.78
CA MET A 142 40.36 -13.32 -4.92
C MET A 142 41.39 -13.42 -3.80
N TYR A 143 40.93 -13.50 -2.54
CA TYR A 143 41.82 -13.62 -1.38
C TYR A 143 42.71 -14.87 -1.48
N ASN A 144 42.13 -16.01 -1.84
CA ASN A 144 42.88 -17.23 -2.02
C ASN A 144 43.96 -17.08 -3.10
N LYS A 145 43.64 -16.51 -4.24
CA LYS A 145 44.58 -16.28 -5.36
C LYS A 145 45.71 -15.32 -4.99
N LEU A 146 45.39 -14.17 -4.42
CA LEU A 146 46.36 -13.14 -4.12
C LEU A 146 47.23 -13.44 -2.87
N VAL A 147 46.60 -13.95 -1.81
CA VAL A 147 47.28 -14.06 -0.51
C VAL A 147 47.86 -15.43 -0.29
N ILE A 148 47.11 -16.48 -0.62
CA ILE A 148 47.52 -17.87 -0.35
C ILE A 148 48.42 -18.40 -1.49
N GLU A 149 47.95 -18.25 -2.74
CA GLU A 149 48.65 -18.75 -3.92
C GLU A 149 49.72 -17.79 -4.45
N LYS A 150 49.70 -16.53 -3.97
CA LYS A 150 50.61 -15.43 -4.39
C LYS A 150 50.65 -15.22 -5.90
N GLU A 151 49.51 -15.38 -6.53
CA GLU A 151 49.37 -15.14 -7.97
C GLU A 151 49.41 -13.67 -8.33
N SER A 152 49.65 -13.36 -9.60
CA SER A 152 49.74 -11.98 -10.11
C SER A 152 48.33 -11.32 -10.20
N GLU A 153 48.33 -9.96 -10.24
CA GLU A 153 47.11 -9.19 -10.47
C GLU A 153 46.43 -9.54 -11.78
N GLU A 154 47.17 -9.93 -12.80
CA GLU A 154 46.64 -10.37 -14.11
C GLU A 154 45.80 -11.63 -13.98
N THR A 155 46.17 -12.55 -13.09
CA THR A 155 45.36 -13.75 -12.79
C THR A 155 44.07 -13.38 -12.09
N VAL A 156 44.10 -12.35 -11.24
CA VAL A 156 42.90 -11.82 -10.54
C VAL A 156 41.95 -11.16 -11.54
N GLU A 157 42.49 -10.39 -12.50
CA GLU A 157 41.68 -9.76 -13.55
C GLU A 157 40.97 -10.83 -14.42
N SER A 158 41.70 -11.87 -14.79
CA SER A 158 41.13 -13.01 -15.53
C SER A 158 40.04 -13.75 -14.75
N LEU A 159 40.22 -13.88 -13.44
CA LEU A 159 39.21 -14.45 -12.53
C LEU A 159 37.97 -13.57 -12.47
N ARG A 160 38.14 -12.25 -12.40
CA ARG A 160 37.06 -11.27 -12.41
C ARG A 160 36.26 -11.33 -13.72
N ASP A 161 36.93 -11.38 -14.85
CA ASP A 161 36.30 -11.47 -16.17
C ASP A 161 35.51 -12.77 -16.33
N ARG A 162 36.12 -13.88 -15.92
CA ARG A 162 35.45 -15.18 -15.90
C ARG A 162 34.23 -15.17 -15.01
N PHE A 163 34.32 -14.60 -13.80
CA PHE A 163 33.24 -14.51 -12.86
C PHE A 163 32.07 -13.63 -13.37
N ASN A 164 32.40 -12.53 -14.03
CA ASN A 164 31.39 -11.67 -14.66
C ASN A 164 30.66 -12.34 -15.82
N LYS A 165 31.36 -13.25 -16.54
CA LYS A 165 30.77 -14.03 -17.63
C LYS A 165 29.92 -15.23 -17.14
N ILE A 166 30.12 -15.67 -15.92
CA ILE A 166 29.27 -16.72 -15.34
C ILE A 166 27.92 -16.10 -14.99
N ASN A 167 26.93 -16.36 -15.82
CA ASN A 167 25.56 -16.00 -15.55
C ASN A 167 24.96 -16.96 -14.51
N ILE A 168 25.45 -16.87 -13.27
CA ILE A 168 24.85 -17.59 -12.16
C ILE A 168 23.56 -16.82 -11.83
N PRO A 169 22.37 -17.42 -11.98
CA PRO A 169 21.16 -16.81 -11.48
C PRO A 169 21.41 -16.45 -10.01
N PRO A 170 21.03 -15.26 -9.56
CA PRO A 170 21.29 -14.82 -8.20
C PRO A 170 20.71 -15.77 -7.16
N TYR A 171 19.73 -16.59 -7.52
CA TYR A 171 19.16 -17.63 -6.69
C TYR A 171 18.58 -18.76 -7.58
N ILE A 172 18.35 -19.90 -7.00
CA ILE A 172 17.63 -20.97 -7.68
C ILE A 172 16.17 -20.54 -7.80
N PRO A 173 15.60 -20.41 -9.02
CA PRO A 173 14.20 -20.10 -9.17
C PRO A 173 13.41 -21.20 -8.47
N VAL A 174 12.88 -20.91 -7.32
CA VAL A 174 11.91 -21.82 -6.71
C VAL A 174 10.66 -21.63 -7.53
N GLU A 175 10.15 -22.71 -8.07
CA GLU A 175 9.07 -22.83 -9.04
C GLU A 175 7.86 -21.94 -8.75
N SER A 176 7.75 -21.44 -7.66
CA SER A 176 6.62 -20.64 -7.31
C SER A 176 6.98 -19.20 -7.01
N PHE A 177 8.21 -18.88 -6.67
CA PHE A 177 8.35 -17.67 -5.91
C PHE A 177 7.09 -17.39 -5.08
N LEU A 178 6.65 -18.42 -4.38
CA LEU A 178 5.44 -18.44 -3.58
C LEU A 178 4.16 -18.15 -4.41
N GLY A 179 4.18 -18.48 -5.71
CA GLY A 179 3.03 -18.34 -6.59
C GLY A 179 2.73 -16.91 -7.02
N LEU A 180 3.72 -16.02 -7.09
CA LEU A 180 3.53 -14.63 -7.53
C LEU A 180 2.75 -14.54 -8.84
N GLU A 181 3.13 -15.33 -9.86
CA GLU A 181 2.42 -15.38 -11.13
C GLU A 181 0.95 -15.76 -10.97
N LYS A 182 0.66 -16.77 -10.15
CA LYS A 182 -0.71 -17.19 -9.86
C LYS A 182 -1.48 -16.10 -9.14
N THR A 183 -0.86 -15.40 -8.20
CA THR A 183 -1.50 -14.32 -7.46
C THR A 183 -1.74 -13.11 -8.35
N LEU A 184 -0.80 -12.77 -9.24
CA LEU A 184 -0.97 -11.71 -10.23
C LEU A 184 -2.11 -12.02 -11.22
N LYS A 185 -2.32 -13.27 -11.61
CA LYS A 185 -3.47 -13.69 -12.42
C LYS A 185 -4.82 -13.60 -11.69
N GLN A 186 -4.82 -13.61 -10.37
CA GLN A 186 -6.03 -13.42 -9.55
C GLN A 186 -6.37 -11.95 -9.31
N TYR A 187 -5.45 -11.06 -9.65
CA TYR A 187 -5.68 -9.64 -9.53
C TYR A 187 -6.69 -9.13 -10.54
N HIS A 188 -7.62 -8.31 -10.07
CA HIS A 188 -8.58 -7.61 -10.90
C HIS A 188 -8.59 -6.13 -10.54
N LYS A 189 -8.52 -5.28 -11.56
CA LYS A 189 -8.62 -3.84 -11.42
C LYS A 189 -10.01 -3.46 -10.92
N ILE A 190 -10.07 -2.56 -9.93
CA ILE A 190 -11.35 -2.12 -9.36
C ILE A 190 -11.69 -0.65 -9.63
N THR A 191 -10.71 0.16 -10.13
CA THR A 191 -10.93 1.60 -10.39
C THR A 191 -12.02 1.89 -11.41
N ASP A 192 -12.34 0.96 -12.30
CA ASP A 192 -13.41 1.08 -13.30
C ASP A 192 -14.72 0.41 -12.84
N GLY A 193 -14.72 -0.21 -11.66
CA GLY A 193 -15.82 -1.00 -11.11
C GLY A 193 -16.79 -0.21 -10.24
N VAL A 194 -17.89 -0.90 -9.87
CA VAL A 194 -18.96 -0.36 -9.02
C VAL A 194 -18.40 0.06 -7.64
N ALA A 195 -17.58 -0.77 -7.03
CA ALA A 195 -17.02 -0.51 -5.70
C ALA A 195 -16.23 0.80 -5.64
N TYR A 196 -15.40 1.07 -6.63
CA TYR A 196 -14.66 2.33 -6.69
C TYR A 196 -15.55 3.54 -6.98
N ASN A 197 -16.65 3.36 -7.74
CA ASN A 197 -17.61 4.43 -7.98
C ASN A 197 -18.40 4.79 -6.71
N GLU A 198 -18.67 3.84 -5.83
CA GLU A 198 -19.26 4.12 -4.52
C GLU A 198 -18.32 4.99 -3.67
N LEU A 199 -17.01 4.68 -3.65
CA LEU A 199 -16.01 5.53 -2.99
C LEU A 199 -15.99 6.94 -3.59
N LYS A 200 -16.02 7.07 -4.93
CA LYS A 200 -16.10 8.39 -5.59
C LYS A 200 -17.34 9.18 -5.16
N THR A 201 -18.47 8.49 -4.97
CA THR A 201 -19.71 9.14 -4.54
C THR A 201 -19.58 9.73 -3.15
N ILE A 202 -18.97 9.00 -2.21
CA ILE A 202 -18.70 9.50 -0.85
C ILE A 202 -17.73 10.69 -0.90
N ALA A 203 -16.66 10.59 -1.70
CA ALA A 203 -15.68 11.65 -1.84
C ALA A 203 -16.30 12.95 -2.39
N LYS A 204 -17.29 12.86 -3.29
CA LYS A 204 -17.96 14.00 -3.95
C LYS A 204 -19.11 14.61 -3.12
N LYS A 205 -19.80 13.82 -2.30
CA LYS A 205 -21.08 14.16 -1.64
C LYS A 205 -21.07 15.39 -0.71
N ASN A 206 -19.96 16.11 -0.61
CA ASN A 206 -19.78 17.25 0.31
C ASN A 206 -19.11 18.47 -0.32
N ASN A 207 -19.30 18.71 -1.62
CA ASN A 207 -18.92 19.96 -2.27
C ASN A 207 -20.12 20.93 -2.43
N GLY A 208 -21.20 20.72 -1.68
CA GLY A 208 -22.34 21.60 -1.57
C GLY A 208 -22.47 22.20 -0.18
#